data_3120c2aee8fe1acf2050d642607a8f6d
#
_entry.id   3120c2aee8fe1acf2050d642607a8f6d
#
_cell.length_a   1.000
_cell.length_b   1.000
_cell.length_c   1.000
_cell.angle_alpha   90.00
_cell.angle_beta   90.00
_cell.angle_gamma   90.00
#
_symmetry.space_group_name_H-M   'P 1'
#
loop_
_entity.id
_entity.type
_entity.pdbx_description
1 polymer ?
#
loop_
_entity_poly.entity_id
_entity_poly.type
_entity_poly.pdbx_seq_one_letter_code
_entity_poly.pdbx_strand_id
1 'polypeptide(L)'
;MVQFLKSLFQYTQLVDRHARRRGKTPEFESQNFFGQLKRILLLELPSAQRLNLDEPTTVILALIREVKTTLRNGIYYYKDFGVEEVVDLSTLQCVVGRIQDRNEWAIIDRSDNVDIQVD
;
A
#
# COMPACT_ATOMS: atom_id res chain seq x y z
N MET A 1 4.61 10.39 -16.71
CA MET A 1 4.43 8.97 -16.47
C MET A 1 5.48 8.38 -15.58
N VAL A 2 6.74 8.56 -15.97
CA VAL A 2 7.84 7.97 -15.21
C VAL A 2 7.83 8.41 -13.75
N GLN A 3 7.46 9.65 -13.49
CA GLN A 3 7.42 10.17 -12.13
C GLN A 3 6.42 9.44 -11.25
N PHE A 4 5.34 8.97 -11.85
CA PHE A 4 4.30 8.26 -11.14
C PHE A 4 4.83 7.01 -10.46
N LEU A 5 5.74 6.30 -11.13
CA LEU A 5 6.31 5.07 -10.61
C LEU A 5 7.25 5.26 -9.43
N LYS A 6 7.62 6.50 -9.13
CA LYS A 6 8.47 6.79 -7.98
C LYS A 6 7.67 7.32 -6.80
N SER A 7 6.36 7.46 -6.97
CA SER A 7 5.52 7.99 -5.93
C SER A 7 5.32 6.99 -4.81
N LEU A 8 5.20 7.52 -3.62
CA LEU A 8 4.89 6.73 -2.44
C LEU A 8 3.39 6.74 -2.23
N PHE A 9 2.83 5.58 -1.99
CA PHE A 9 1.38 5.42 -1.77
C PHE A 9 1.10 4.83 -0.40
N GLN A 10 -0.03 5.24 0.15
CA GLN A 10 -0.61 4.53 1.28
C GLN A 10 -1.56 3.48 0.76
N TYR A 11 -1.49 2.27 1.30
CA TYR A 11 -2.36 1.18 0.91
C TYR A 11 -2.72 0.34 2.12
N THR A 12 -3.77 -0.46 1.99
CA THR A 12 -4.26 -1.28 3.09
C THR A 12 -4.10 -2.75 2.78
N GLN A 13 -3.87 -3.53 3.82
CA GLN A 13 -3.84 -4.98 3.74
C GLN A 13 -4.47 -5.57 4.99
N LEU A 14 -5.02 -6.76 4.83
CA LEU A 14 -5.51 -7.52 5.98
C LEU A 14 -4.32 -8.26 6.60
N VAL A 15 -4.17 -8.10 7.88
CA VAL A 15 -3.09 -8.71 8.64
C VAL A 15 -3.68 -9.53 9.76
N ASP A 16 -3.18 -10.75 9.92
CA ASP A 16 -3.60 -11.61 11.02
C ASP A 16 -2.93 -11.17 12.32
N ARG A 17 -3.73 -10.72 13.27
CA ARG A 17 -3.24 -10.27 14.57
C ARG A 17 -2.54 -11.36 15.35
N HIS A 18 -2.86 -12.60 15.04
CA HIS A 18 -2.36 -13.76 15.78
C HIS A 18 -1.37 -14.59 14.97
N ALA A 19 -0.77 -14.03 13.95
CA ALA A 19 0.11 -14.76 13.05
C ALA A 19 1.27 -15.45 13.78
N ARG A 20 1.72 -14.86 14.87
CA ARG A 20 2.85 -15.40 15.65
C ARG A 20 2.43 -16.29 16.81
N ARG A 21 1.13 -16.48 16.99
CA ARG A 21 0.61 -17.29 18.09
C ARG A 21 0.10 -18.61 17.57
N ARG A 22 0.77 -19.68 17.93
CA ARG A 22 0.34 -21.01 17.56
C ARG A 22 -0.99 -21.34 18.22
N GLY A 23 -1.85 -22.01 17.48
CA GLY A 23 -3.13 -22.49 18.00
C GLY A 23 -4.20 -21.44 18.15
N LYS A 24 -3.91 -20.20 17.82
CA LYS A 24 -4.92 -19.16 17.80
C LYS A 24 -5.61 -19.12 16.45
N THR A 25 -6.93 -18.95 16.49
CA THR A 25 -7.70 -18.72 15.27
C THR A 25 -7.24 -17.43 14.62
N PRO A 26 -7.01 -17.41 13.30
CA PRO A 26 -6.64 -16.18 12.64
C PRO A 26 -7.70 -15.10 12.85
N GLU A 27 -7.24 -13.89 13.11
CA GLU A 27 -8.11 -12.75 13.27
C GLU A 27 -7.52 -11.61 12.46
N PHE A 28 -8.19 -11.27 11.35
CA PHE A 28 -7.66 -10.30 10.41
C PHE A 28 -8.14 -8.90 10.73
N GLU A 29 -7.27 -7.95 10.57
CA GLU A 29 -7.61 -6.53 10.68
C GLU A 29 -6.96 -5.78 9.54
N SER A 30 -7.58 -4.68 9.14
CA SER A 30 -7.04 -3.82 8.10
C SER A 30 -5.95 -2.94 8.70
N GLN A 31 -4.79 -2.92 8.06
CA GLN A 31 -3.68 -2.06 8.47
C GLN A 31 -3.20 -1.25 7.29
N ASN A 32 -2.68 -0.07 7.58
CA ASN A 32 -2.12 0.82 6.58
C ASN A 32 -0.63 0.57 6.41
N PHE A 33 -0.22 0.58 5.16
CA PHE A 33 1.18 0.43 4.78
C PHE A 33 1.53 1.54 3.82
N PHE A 34 2.83 1.75 3.65
CA PHE A 34 3.34 2.71 2.69
C PHE A 34 4.33 2.00 1.78
N GLY A 35 4.30 2.34 0.52
CA GLY A 35 5.19 1.69 -0.43
C GLY A 35 5.35 2.51 -1.70
N GLN A 36 6.45 2.23 -2.37
CA GLN A 36 6.73 2.86 -3.66
C GLN A 36 6.12 2.02 -4.77
N LEU A 37 5.37 2.66 -5.63
CA LEU A 37 4.79 1.99 -6.79
C LEU A 37 5.91 1.71 -7.78
N LYS A 38 6.08 0.43 -8.12
CA LYS A 38 7.13 0.00 -9.04
C LYS A 38 6.59 -0.25 -10.43
N ARG A 39 5.40 -0.83 -10.53
CA ARG A 39 4.84 -1.20 -11.82
C ARG A 39 3.34 -1.42 -11.70
N ILE A 40 2.63 -1.12 -12.77
CA ILE A 40 1.21 -1.43 -12.88
C ILE A 40 1.08 -2.57 -13.88
N LEU A 41 0.33 -3.59 -13.49
CA LEU A 41 0.13 -4.79 -14.29
C LEU A 41 -1.34 -4.91 -14.67
N LEU A 42 -1.58 -5.17 -15.94
CA LEU A 42 -2.91 -5.42 -16.44
C LEU A 42 -3.05 -6.90 -16.75
N LEU A 43 -4.00 -7.56 -16.10
CA LEU A 43 -4.27 -8.97 -16.32
C LEU A 43 -5.64 -9.14 -16.89
N GLU A 44 -5.71 -9.83 -18.03
CA GLU A 44 -6.98 -10.20 -18.64
C GLU A 44 -7.23 -11.66 -18.35
N LEU A 45 -8.27 -11.92 -17.55
CA LEU A 45 -8.63 -13.27 -17.17
C LEU A 45 -9.81 -13.73 -18.02
N PRO A 46 -9.67 -14.86 -18.74
CA PRO A 46 -10.80 -15.39 -19.48
C PRO A 46 -11.86 -15.91 -18.53
N SER A 47 -13.07 -16.08 -19.04
CA SER A 47 -14.13 -16.70 -18.23
C SER A 47 -13.68 -18.09 -17.83
N ALA A 48 -13.85 -18.44 -16.55
CA ALA A 48 -13.45 -19.74 -16.03
C ALA A 48 -14.28 -20.07 -14.81
N GLN A 49 -14.94 -21.23 -14.84
CA GLN A 49 -15.78 -21.65 -13.73
C GLN A 49 -14.98 -21.83 -12.43
N ARG A 50 -13.74 -22.28 -12.55
CA ARG A 50 -12.88 -22.47 -11.39
C ARG A 50 -12.69 -21.20 -10.57
N LEU A 51 -12.74 -20.05 -11.27
CA LEU A 51 -12.49 -18.76 -10.63
C LEU A 51 -13.79 -18.01 -10.39
N ASN A 52 -14.92 -18.66 -10.62
CA ASN A 52 -16.24 -18.02 -10.53
C ASN A 52 -16.37 -16.82 -11.45
N LEU A 53 -15.72 -16.89 -12.62
CA LEU A 53 -15.77 -15.83 -13.61
C LEU A 53 -16.71 -16.26 -14.73
N ASP A 54 -17.86 -15.64 -14.81
CA ASP A 54 -18.84 -15.94 -15.84
C ASP A 54 -18.47 -15.31 -17.16
N GLU A 55 -17.65 -14.26 -17.12
CA GLU A 55 -17.22 -13.54 -18.31
C GLU A 55 -15.78 -13.10 -18.15
N PRO A 56 -15.11 -12.76 -19.25
CA PRO A 56 -13.74 -12.25 -19.17
C PRO A 56 -13.65 -11.04 -18.25
N THR A 57 -12.62 -11.02 -17.44
CA THR A 57 -12.44 -9.98 -16.41
C THR A 57 -11.04 -9.40 -16.54
N THR A 58 -10.98 -8.09 -16.43
CA THR A 58 -9.69 -7.38 -16.39
C THR A 58 -9.38 -7.00 -14.95
N VAL A 59 -8.19 -7.37 -14.50
CA VAL A 59 -7.72 -7.06 -13.16
C VAL A 59 -6.49 -6.17 -13.29
N ILE A 60 -6.48 -5.09 -12.53
CA ILE A 60 -5.34 -4.18 -12.52
C ILE A 60 -4.62 -4.34 -11.19
N LEU A 61 -3.35 -4.71 -11.28
CA LEU A 61 -2.52 -4.97 -10.11
C LEU A 61 -1.39 -3.96 -10.04
N ALA A 62 -0.92 -3.73 -8.82
CA ALA A 62 0.21 -2.85 -8.59
C ALA A 62 1.33 -3.63 -7.93
N LEU A 63 2.53 -3.51 -8.46
CA LEU A 63 3.73 -4.01 -7.80
C LEU A 63 4.25 -2.90 -6.91
N ILE A 64 4.25 -3.15 -5.61
CA ILE A 64 4.60 -2.17 -4.58
C ILE A 64 5.82 -2.68 -3.83
N ARG A 65 6.76 -1.81 -3.57
CA ARG A 65 7.85 -2.11 -2.67
C ARG A 65 7.57 -1.40 -1.34
N GLU A 66 7.30 -2.18 -0.32
CA GLU A 66 6.98 -1.64 1.00
C GLU A 66 8.16 -0.89 1.57
N VAL A 67 7.89 0.20 2.30
CA VAL A 67 8.91 0.88 3.09
C VAL A 67 8.72 0.49 4.55
N LYS A 68 9.83 0.28 5.26
CA LYS A 68 9.79 -0.08 6.66
C LYS A 68 9.64 1.18 7.50
N THR A 69 8.47 1.35 8.08
CA THR A 69 8.14 2.59 8.79
C THR A 69 8.31 2.45 10.29
N THR A 70 8.65 3.57 10.91
CA THR A 70 8.67 3.75 12.35
C THR A 70 7.81 4.97 12.67
N LEU A 71 6.91 4.81 13.63
CA LEU A 71 6.04 5.92 14.04
C LEU A 71 6.65 6.64 15.23
N ARG A 72 6.88 7.95 15.10
CA ARG A 72 7.39 8.79 16.17
C ARG A 72 6.64 10.10 16.17
N ASN A 73 6.05 10.44 17.29
CA ASN A 73 5.31 11.69 17.46
C ASN A 73 4.23 11.89 16.39
N GLY A 74 3.57 10.80 16.01
CA GLY A 74 2.50 10.88 15.01
C GLY A 74 2.97 10.95 13.57
N ILE A 75 4.26 10.87 13.32
CA ILE A 75 4.81 10.92 11.97
C ILE A 75 5.53 9.63 11.67
N TYR A 76 5.26 9.08 10.48
CA TYR A 76 5.95 7.89 10.02
C TYR A 76 7.26 8.27 9.34
N TYR A 77 8.31 7.53 9.68
CA TYR A 77 9.65 7.69 9.10
C TYR A 77 10.11 6.38 8.50
N TYR A 78 10.92 6.45 7.46
CA TYR A 78 11.55 5.25 6.92
C TYR A 78 12.93 5.54 6.38
N LYS A 79 13.78 4.52 6.37
CA LYS A 79 15.09 4.54 5.74
C LYS A 79 15.21 3.43 4.70
N ASP A 80 14.61 2.29 5.00
CA ASP A 80 14.84 1.06 4.26
C ASP A 80 13.57 0.59 3.60
N PHE A 81 13.75 -0.11 2.50
CA PHE A 81 12.66 -0.78 1.82
C PHE A 81 12.48 -2.18 2.38
N GLY A 82 11.25 -2.65 2.36
CA GLY A 82 10.91 -4.00 2.71
C GLY A 82 10.73 -4.86 1.48
N VAL A 83 9.76 -5.78 1.56
CA VAL A 83 9.50 -6.71 0.47
C VAL A 83 8.71 -6.05 -0.64
N GLU A 84 8.81 -6.62 -1.83
CA GLU A 84 7.93 -6.28 -2.92
C GLU A 84 6.73 -7.20 -2.89
N GLU A 85 5.57 -6.66 -3.22
CA GLU A 85 4.36 -7.45 -3.25
C GLU A 85 3.41 -6.91 -4.30
N VAL A 86 2.53 -7.78 -4.75
CA VAL A 86 1.53 -7.45 -5.74
C VAL A 86 0.20 -7.27 -5.01
N VAL A 87 -0.44 -6.13 -5.21
CA VAL A 87 -1.72 -5.83 -4.59
C VAL A 87 -2.69 -5.39 -5.68
N ASP A 88 -3.98 -5.50 -5.38
CA ASP A 88 -5.00 -4.96 -6.28
C ASP A 88 -4.88 -3.44 -6.27
N LEU A 89 -4.96 -2.83 -7.44
CA LEU A 89 -4.81 -1.38 -7.55
C LEU A 89 -5.80 -0.63 -6.67
N SER A 90 -6.98 -1.21 -6.44
CA SER A 90 -8.01 -0.59 -5.63
C SER A 90 -7.62 -0.44 -4.16
N THR A 91 -6.59 -1.16 -3.70
CA THR A 91 -6.11 -1.03 -2.32
C THR A 91 -5.27 0.21 -2.10
N LEU A 92 -4.80 0.84 -3.17
CA LEU A 92 -4.07 2.09 -3.06
C LEU A 92 -5.04 3.21 -2.69
N GLN A 93 -4.75 3.90 -1.60
CA GLN A 93 -5.65 4.92 -1.08
C GLN A 93 -5.29 6.30 -1.57
N CYS A 94 -4.04 6.67 -1.43
CA CYS A 94 -3.62 8.01 -1.81
C CYS A 94 -2.12 8.06 -2.00
N VAL A 95 -1.69 9.05 -2.76
CA VAL A 95 -0.29 9.40 -2.88
C VAL A 95 0.08 10.22 -1.65
N VAL A 96 1.21 9.93 -1.05
CA VAL A 96 1.71 10.69 0.08
C VAL A 96 3.00 11.38 -0.29
N GLY A 97 3.26 12.51 0.35
CA GLY A 97 4.52 13.20 0.19
C GLY A 97 5.58 12.66 1.14
N ARG A 98 6.81 13.08 0.91
CA ARG A 98 7.89 12.73 1.81
C ARG A 98 8.90 13.87 1.84
N ILE A 99 9.53 14.04 3.00
CA ILE A 99 10.58 15.04 3.18
C ILE A 99 11.77 14.33 3.76
N GLN A 100 12.93 14.58 3.17
CA GLN A 100 14.16 14.02 3.70
C GLN A 100 14.57 14.77 4.97
N ASP A 101 14.84 14.00 6.02
CA ASP A 101 15.27 14.51 7.31
C ASP A 101 16.51 13.75 7.71
N ARG A 102 17.68 14.34 7.48
CA ARG A 102 18.96 13.70 7.71
C ARG A 102 19.09 12.46 6.83
N ASN A 103 19.19 11.28 7.43
CA ASN A 103 19.35 10.05 6.66
C ASN A 103 18.08 9.21 6.59
N GLU A 104 16.94 9.83 6.86
CA GLU A 104 15.65 9.13 6.75
C GLU A 104 14.63 10.03 6.09
N TRP A 105 13.48 9.44 5.77
CA TRP A 105 12.38 10.15 5.14
C TRP A 105 11.20 10.23 6.07
N ALA A 106 10.63 11.43 6.20
CA ALA A 106 9.37 11.63 6.90
C ALA A 106 8.23 11.56 5.89
N ILE A 107 7.21 10.78 6.20
CA ILE A 107 6.05 10.65 5.33
C ILE A 107 5.02 11.71 5.71
N ILE A 108 4.57 12.45 4.70
CA ILE A 108 3.57 13.49 4.87
C ILE A 108 2.29 12.99 4.25
N ASP A 109 1.32 12.68 5.10
CA ASP A 109 0.02 12.24 4.66
C ASP A 109 -0.86 13.47 4.52
N ARG A 110 -1.16 13.82 3.28
CA ARG A 110 -1.97 15.00 3.00
C ARG A 110 -3.47 14.73 3.05
N SER A 111 -3.85 13.48 3.20
CA SER A 111 -5.26 13.15 3.19
C SER A 111 -6.01 13.81 4.35
N ASP A 112 -5.32 14.02 5.47
CA ASP A 112 -5.90 14.64 6.64
C ASP A 112 -5.87 16.16 6.58
N ASN A 113 -5.23 16.73 5.59
CA ASN A 113 -5.05 18.17 5.50
C ASN A 113 -6.05 18.83 4.57
N VAL A 114 -6.96 18.06 4.05
CA VAL A 114 -7.94 18.57 3.08
C VAL A 114 -8.83 19.65 3.69
N ASP A 115 -9.08 19.55 4.98
CA ASP A 115 -9.99 20.44 5.68
C ASP A 115 -9.35 21.72 6.14
N ILE A 116 -8.11 21.85 5.95
CA ILE A 116 -7.43 23.02 6.45
C ILE A 116 -7.72 24.20 5.58
N GLN A 117 -8.01 24.76 5.70
CA GLN A 117 -8.11 25.54 5.09
C GLN A 117 -8.14 26.38 4.82
N VAL A 118 -8.25 26.68 4.66
CA VAL A 118 -8.29 27.30 4.08
C VAL A 118 -8.61 28.52 4.30
N ASP A 119 -8.51 29.09 4.66
CA ASP A 119 -8.81 30.17 4.80
C ASP A 119 -8.55 30.99 4.46
#